data_1168f16aec372cd91ce2aa3a3fb2ff6a
#
_entry.id   1168f16aec372cd91ce2aa3a3fb2ff6a
#
_cell.length_a   1.000
_cell.length_b   1.000
_cell.length_c   1.000
_cell.angle_alpha   90.00
_cell.angle_beta   90.00
_cell.angle_gamma   90.00
#
_symmetry.space_group_name_H-M   'P 1'
#
loop_
_entity.id
_entity.type
_entity.pdbx_description
1 polymer ?
#
loop_
_entity_poly.entity_id
_entity_poly.type
_entity_poly.pdbx_seq_one_letter_code
_entity_poly.pdbx_strand_id
1 'polypeptide(L)'
;SFMLGRRLHHTDFGTGRHSEAGNPVLAQQVGKLGPKFINRSCVACHLNNGRAMPPAVGAPMHQTVIKIGSSADGAPHPVLGAVLQPRVTTGPVEGRATIASYTILKGTYGDDTPYTLRKPNYTFTGSAPSHFSARLTPPLVGMGLLEALDEETILALADPNDQDGDGISGAVQIVNDPKSGEWRLGRFGYKAGQARLRHQIASALNTDMGVTTSIFPILEDGAGTTGGAPELSAPELGHLERYLATLGV
;
A
#
# COMPACT_ATOMS: atom_id res chain seq x y z
N SER A 1 15.21 -5.36 16.01
CA SER A 1 14.31 -5.95 17.00
C SER A 1 12.87 -5.54 16.73
N PHE A 2 11.91 -6.24 17.33
CA PHE A 2 10.48 -5.93 17.25
C PHE A 2 10.17 -4.49 17.67
N MET A 3 10.67 -4.05 18.84
CA MET A 3 10.41 -2.70 19.37
C MET A 3 10.97 -1.58 18.50
N LEU A 4 12.11 -1.80 17.83
CA LEU A 4 12.64 -0.82 16.86
C LEU A 4 11.75 -0.74 15.61
N GLY A 5 11.23 -1.87 15.14
CA GLY A 5 10.27 -1.91 14.04
C GLY A 5 8.96 -1.20 14.39
N ARG A 6 8.40 -1.47 15.58
CA ARG A 6 7.23 -0.75 16.08
C ARG A 6 7.48 0.76 16.14
N ARG A 7 8.63 1.17 16.66
CA ARG A 7 8.99 2.57 16.73
C ARG A 7 9.02 3.22 15.35
N LEU A 8 9.67 2.59 14.35
CA LEU A 8 9.70 3.08 12.97
C LEU A 8 8.28 3.16 12.37
N HIS A 9 7.45 2.15 12.57
CA HIS A 9 6.06 2.10 12.09
C HIS A 9 5.21 3.28 12.60
N HIS A 10 5.45 3.72 13.84
CA HIS A 10 4.73 4.81 14.49
C HIS A 10 5.39 6.19 14.27
N THR A 11 6.53 6.27 13.61
CA THR A 11 7.29 7.51 13.44
C THR A 11 6.80 8.29 12.21
N ASP A 12 6.58 9.59 12.37
CA ASP A 12 6.44 10.56 11.29
C ASP A 12 7.81 10.84 10.66
N PHE A 13 7.99 10.47 9.40
CA PHE A 13 9.27 10.61 8.67
C PHE A 13 9.62 12.05 8.27
N GLY A 14 8.71 12.98 8.45
CA GLY A 14 9.02 14.42 8.30
C GLY A 14 9.58 15.03 9.59
N THR A 15 9.04 14.64 10.75
CA THR A 15 9.38 15.27 12.05
C THR A 15 10.14 14.36 13.00
N GLY A 16 10.25 13.07 12.72
CA GLY A 16 10.82 12.06 13.61
C GLY A 16 9.98 11.78 14.85
N ARG A 17 8.79 12.40 15.00
CA ARG A 17 7.92 12.23 16.18
C ARG A 17 7.16 10.92 16.13
N HIS A 18 7.07 10.26 17.27
CA HIS A 18 6.23 9.07 17.43
C HIS A 18 4.75 9.46 17.59
N SER A 19 3.84 8.64 17.10
CA SER A 19 2.39 8.88 17.22
C SER A 19 1.86 8.84 18.64
N GLU A 20 2.55 8.14 19.54
CA GLU A 20 2.21 8.04 20.95
C GLU A 20 3.08 8.99 21.77
N ALA A 21 2.48 9.71 22.72
CA ALA A 21 3.17 10.63 23.61
C ALA A 21 4.23 9.92 24.48
N GLY A 22 5.24 10.66 24.93
CA GLY A 22 6.31 10.14 25.79
C GLY A 22 7.43 9.41 25.08
N ASN A 23 7.30 9.10 23.78
CA ASN A 23 8.37 8.52 23.00
C ASN A 23 9.34 9.62 22.50
N PRO A 24 10.66 9.40 22.58
CA PRO A 24 11.63 10.38 22.09
C PRO A 24 11.58 10.49 20.57
N VAL A 25 11.95 11.65 20.04
CA VAL A 25 12.10 11.90 18.60
C VAL A 25 13.16 10.95 18.01
N LEU A 26 12.84 10.35 16.87
CA LEU A 26 13.77 9.51 16.10
C LEU A 26 14.51 10.42 15.10
N ALA A 27 15.58 11.06 15.57
CA ALA A 27 16.28 12.12 14.85
C ALA A 27 16.75 11.69 13.45
N GLN A 28 17.17 10.43 13.28
CA GLN A 28 17.63 9.90 12.00
C GLN A 28 16.52 9.76 10.94
N GLN A 29 15.24 9.92 11.32
CA GLN A 29 14.11 9.88 10.37
C GLN A 29 13.60 11.29 10.01
N VAL A 30 14.09 12.34 10.67
CA VAL A 30 13.66 13.71 10.40
C VAL A 30 14.03 14.11 8.96
N GLY A 31 13.05 14.64 8.22
CA GLY A 31 13.23 15.13 6.86
C GLY A 31 13.34 14.06 5.78
N LYS A 32 13.09 12.78 6.09
CA LYS A 32 13.12 11.68 5.12
C LYS A 32 11.80 11.46 4.37
N LEU A 33 10.75 12.20 4.72
CA LEU A 33 9.49 12.16 4.00
C LEU A 33 9.70 12.76 2.61
N GLY A 34 9.37 12.02 1.58
CA GLY A 34 9.69 12.26 0.18
C GLY A 34 9.32 13.54 -0.39
N PRO A 35 9.52 13.99 -1.63
CA PRO A 35 8.91 15.24 -2.05
C PRO A 35 7.39 15.10 -2.13
N LYS A 36 6.88 13.97 -2.58
CA LYS A 36 5.46 13.64 -2.71
C LYS A 36 5.11 12.44 -1.84
N PHE A 37 3.92 12.41 -1.26
CA PHE A 37 3.53 11.32 -0.36
C PHE A 37 2.01 11.27 -0.13
N ILE A 38 1.52 10.10 0.31
CA ILE A 38 0.14 9.90 0.75
C ILE A 38 0.01 10.21 2.22
N ASN A 39 0.90 9.65 3.06
CA ASN A 39 0.89 9.89 4.50
C ASN A 39 2.30 9.90 5.09
N ARG A 40 2.43 10.30 6.35
CA ARG A 40 3.71 10.63 7.01
C ARG A 40 4.28 9.49 7.83
N SER A 41 3.47 8.46 8.13
CA SER A 41 3.85 7.27 8.91
C SER A 41 2.98 6.08 8.52
N CYS A 42 3.44 4.87 8.79
CA CYS A 42 2.66 3.65 8.52
C CYS A 42 1.38 3.62 9.36
N VAL A 43 1.46 3.95 10.66
CA VAL A 43 0.30 3.95 11.58
C VAL A 43 -0.78 4.96 11.18
N ALA A 44 -0.45 6.01 10.44
CA ALA A 44 -1.43 6.99 9.98
C ALA A 44 -2.43 6.39 8.96
N CYS A 45 -2.03 5.34 8.25
CA CYS A 45 -2.90 4.56 7.37
C CYS A 45 -3.38 3.26 8.02
N HIS A 46 -2.50 2.57 8.76
CA HIS A 46 -2.77 1.30 9.43
C HIS A 46 -3.08 1.52 10.92
N LEU A 47 -4.21 2.18 11.22
CA LEU A 47 -4.62 2.44 12.60
C LEU A 47 -4.73 1.14 13.40
N ASN A 48 -4.01 1.06 14.53
CA ASN A 48 -3.95 -0.13 15.38
C ASN A 48 -3.57 -1.41 14.61
N ASN A 49 -2.70 -1.28 13.58
CA ASN A 49 -2.35 -2.34 12.63
C ASN A 49 -3.56 -2.94 11.88
N GLY A 50 -4.68 -2.26 11.92
CA GLY A 50 -5.96 -2.68 11.35
C GLY A 50 -6.21 -2.16 9.94
N ARG A 51 -7.44 -2.43 9.47
CA ARG A 51 -7.96 -1.94 8.20
C ARG A 51 -8.44 -0.49 8.33
N ALA A 52 -8.18 0.32 7.30
CA ALA A 52 -8.77 1.65 7.19
C ALA A 52 -10.30 1.60 7.00
N MET A 53 -10.97 2.65 7.45
CA MET A 53 -12.39 2.87 7.21
C MET A 53 -12.60 3.82 6.03
N PRO A 54 -13.66 3.65 5.23
CA PRO A 54 -14.01 4.63 4.20
C PRO A 54 -14.26 6.00 4.85
N PRO A 55 -13.75 7.09 4.26
CA PRO A 55 -14.03 8.42 4.76
C PRO A 55 -15.51 8.78 4.56
N ALA A 56 -16.00 9.74 5.33
CA ALA A 56 -17.30 10.34 5.09
C ALA A 56 -17.33 11.04 3.71
N VAL A 57 -18.54 11.21 3.14
CA VAL A 57 -18.74 11.97 1.90
C VAL A 57 -18.16 13.38 2.07
N GLY A 58 -17.37 13.82 1.10
CA GLY A 58 -16.66 15.10 1.09
C GLY A 58 -15.43 15.18 1.98
N ALA A 59 -15.17 14.18 2.82
CA ALA A 59 -13.98 14.17 3.69
C ALA A 59 -12.71 13.77 2.93
N PRO A 60 -11.52 14.25 3.37
CA PRO A 60 -10.23 13.84 2.79
C PRO A 60 -9.97 12.34 2.95
N MET A 61 -9.41 11.73 1.90
CA MET A 61 -9.13 10.29 1.83
C MET A 61 -7.73 9.96 2.42
N HIS A 62 -7.55 10.18 3.72
CA HIS A 62 -6.23 10.07 4.38
C HIS A 62 -5.68 8.64 4.48
N GLN A 63 -6.54 7.63 4.44
CA GLN A 63 -6.18 6.21 4.61
C GLN A 63 -6.50 5.39 3.37
N THR A 64 -6.58 6.06 2.22
CA THR A 64 -6.90 5.44 0.95
C THR A 64 -5.80 5.75 -0.05
N VAL A 65 -5.29 4.72 -0.68
CA VAL A 65 -4.37 4.82 -1.81
C VAL A 65 -5.18 4.88 -3.10
N ILE A 66 -4.98 5.91 -3.90
CA ILE A 66 -5.55 5.98 -5.25
C ILE A 66 -4.49 5.45 -6.21
N LYS A 67 -4.61 4.15 -6.56
CA LYS A 67 -3.79 3.57 -7.62
C LYS A 67 -4.29 4.11 -8.96
N ILE A 68 -3.36 4.51 -9.82
CA ILE A 68 -3.64 5.10 -11.13
C ILE A 68 -2.90 4.36 -12.24
N GLY A 69 -3.44 4.44 -13.44
CA GLY A 69 -2.84 3.82 -14.63
C GLY A 69 -3.05 4.68 -15.86
N SER A 70 -2.28 4.38 -16.91
CA SER A 70 -2.42 4.99 -18.23
C SER A 70 -3.54 4.35 -19.05
N SER A 71 -3.90 3.11 -18.72
CA SER A 71 -4.85 2.26 -19.46
C SER A 71 -5.51 1.23 -18.54
N ALA A 72 -6.48 0.51 -19.05
CA ALA A 72 -7.22 -0.51 -18.31
C ALA A 72 -6.38 -1.75 -17.94
N ASP A 73 -5.26 -1.99 -18.61
CA ASP A 73 -4.31 -3.07 -18.31
C ASP A 73 -3.45 -2.81 -17.05
N GLY A 74 -3.53 -1.58 -16.52
CA GLY A 74 -2.87 -1.21 -15.27
C GLY A 74 -1.42 -0.76 -15.41
N ALA A 75 -0.95 -0.45 -16.62
CA ALA A 75 0.34 0.21 -16.80
C ALA A 75 0.39 1.54 -16.02
N PRO A 76 1.53 1.90 -15.38
CA PRO A 76 1.65 3.15 -14.63
C PRO A 76 1.34 4.37 -15.49
N HIS A 77 0.79 5.42 -14.87
CA HIS A 77 0.57 6.68 -15.58
C HIS A 77 1.92 7.34 -15.92
N PRO A 78 2.15 7.78 -17.16
CA PRO A 78 3.49 8.17 -17.63
C PRO A 78 4.08 9.39 -16.91
N VAL A 79 3.25 10.21 -16.27
CA VAL A 79 3.67 11.44 -15.57
C VAL A 79 3.52 11.31 -14.05
N LEU A 80 2.47 10.63 -13.57
CA LEU A 80 2.11 10.55 -12.15
C LEU A 80 2.56 9.23 -11.49
N GLY A 81 3.13 8.27 -12.25
CA GLY A 81 3.47 6.96 -11.72
C GLY A 81 2.25 6.07 -11.44
N ALA A 82 2.35 5.18 -10.47
CA ALA A 82 1.30 4.21 -10.15
C ALA A 82 0.33 4.67 -9.05
N VAL A 83 0.61 5.81 -8.38
CA VAL A 83 -0.16 6.31 -7.23
C VAL A 83 -0.33 7.81 -7.32
N LEU A 84 -1.56 8.29 -7.12
CA LEU A 84 -1.83 9.73 -7.00
C LEU A 84 -1.37 10.25 -5.63
N GLN A 85 -0.46 11.24 -5.63
CA GLN A 85 0.15 11.80 -4.42
C GLN A 85 -0.59 13.07 -3.97
N PRO A 86 -1.39 12.99 -2.87
CA PRO A 86 -2.23 14.11 -2.43
C PRO A 86 -1.49 15.14 -1.58
N ARG A 87 -0.22 14.89 -1.23
CA ARG A 87 0.61 15.74 -0.36
C ARG A 87 2.04 15.88 -0.90
N VAL A 88 2.65 16.99 -0.53
CA VAL A 88 4.05 17.30 -0.87
C VAL A 88 4.74 17.96 0.31
N THR A 89 6.07 17.85 0.36
CA THR A 89 6.91 18.66 1.25
C THR A 89 7.15 20.05 0.63
N THR A 90 7.28 20.10 -0.70
CA THR A 90 7.48 21.36 -1.46
C THR A 90 6.80 21.22 -2.84
N GLY A 91 6.36 22.34 -3.40
CA GLY A 91 5.74 22.38 -4.73
C GLY A 91 4.24 22.07 -4.75
N PRO A 92 3.65 21.92 -5.94
CA PRO A 92 2.23 21.63 -6.10
C PRO A 92 1.93 20.15 -5.84
N VAL A 93 0.76 19.87 -5.24
CA VAL A 93 0.23 18.52 -5.14
C VAL A 93 -0.21 18.01 -6.52
N GLU A 94 -0.15 16.71 -6.73
CA GLU A 94 -0.62 16.11 -8.00
C GLU A 94 -2.13 16.19 -8.12
N GLY A 95 -2.84 15.79 -7.08
CA GLY A 95 -4.28 15.81 -7.03
C GLY A 95 -4.81 15.17 -5.75
N ARG A 96 -6.11 15.34 -5.51
CA ARG A 96 -6.80 14.73 -4.37
C ARG A 96 -8.13 14.15 -4.83
N ALA A 97 -8.46 12.98 -4.30
CA ALA A 97 -9.78 12.36 -4.47
C ALA A 97 -10.64 12.59 -3.23
N THR A 98 -11.95 12.69 -3.44
CA THR A 98 -12.97 12.63 -2.38
C THR A 98 -14.12 11.74 -2.84
N ILE A 99 -14.83 11.12 -1.90
CA ILE A 99 -16.11 10.46 -2.20
C ILE A 99 -17.19 11.55 -2.24
N ALA A 100 -17.72 11.84 -3.43
CA ALA A 100 -18.76 12.85 -3.60
C ALA A 100 -20.13 12.34 -3.17
N SER A 101 -20.43 11.05 -3.43
CA SER A 101 -21.70 10.40 -3.13
C SER A 101 -21.56 8.88 -3.20
N TYR A 102 -22.65 8.17 -2.90
CA TYR A 102 -22.74 6.73 -3.14
C TYR A 102 -23.95 6.42 -4.03
N THR A 103 -23.74 5.55 -5.01
CA THR A 103 -24.82 4.87 -5.73
C THR A 103 -25.20 3.62 -4.96
N ILE A 104 -26.49 3.49 -4.64
CA ILE A 104 -27.02 2.32 -3.93
C ILE A 104 -27.37 1.23 -4.93
N LEU A 105 -26.80 0.04 -4.73
CA LEU A 105 -27.07 -1.16 -5.52
C LEU A 105 -27.79 -2.17 -4.60
N LYS A 106 -28.98 -2.62 -5.01
CA LYS A 106 -29.78 -3.61 -4.29
C LYS A 106 -29.92 -4.86 -5.15
N GLY A 107 -29.91 -6.01 -4.51
CA GLY A 107 -30.12 -7.31 -5.16
C GLY A 107 -30.37 -8.39 -4.13
N THR A 108 -30.42 -9.64 -4.59
CA THR A 108 -30.56 -10.85 -3.77
C THR A 108 -29.44 -11.83 -4.12
N TYR A 109 -28.99 -12.60 -3.15
CA TYR A 109 -28.12 -13.75 -3.36
C TYR A 109 -28.92 -14.92 -3.94
N GLY A 110 -28.27 -16.02 -4.31
CA GLY A 110 -28.92 -17.20 -4.85
C GLY A 110 -29.86 -17.91 -3.89
N ASP A 111 -29.80 -17.61 -2.61
CA ASP A 111 -30.69 -18.10 -1.54
C ASP A 111 -31.81 -17.10 -1.18
N ASP A 112 -32.07 -16.12 -2.07
CA ASP A 112 -33.01 -15.01 -1.89
C ASP A 112 -32.71 -14.04 -0.74
N THR A 113 -31.56 -14.15 -0.07
CA THR A 113 -31.13 -13.18 0.94
C THR A 113 -30.88 -11.80 0.30
N PRO A 114 -31.55 -10.73 0.74
CA PRO A 114 -31.37 -9.41 0.14
C PRO A 114 -30.03 -8.78 0.56
N TYR A 115 -29.40 -8.06 -0.36
CA TYR A 115 -28.22 -7.23 -0.06
C TYR A 115 -28.40 -5.79 -0.52
N THR A 116 -27.68 -4.89 0.15
CA THR A 116 -27.56 -3.49 -0.25
C THR A 116 -26.08 -3.10 -0.26
N LEU A 117 -25.55 -2.75 -1.42
CA LEU A 117 -24.18 -2.30 -1.62
C LEU A 117 -24.15 -0.79 -1.89
N ARG A 118 -23.01 -0.16 -1.59
CA ARG A 118 -22.74 1.23 -1.88
C ARG A 118 -21.54 1.33 -2.81
N LYS A 119 -21.75 1.81 -4.03
CA LYS A 119 -20.68 2.14 -4.98
C LYS A 119 -20.28 3.60 -4.79
N PRO A 120 -19.03 3.90 -4.39
CA PRO A 120 -18.59 5.30 -4.23
C PRO A 120 -18.44 5.98 -5.59
N ASN A 121 -18.88 7.22 -5.67
CA ASN A 121 -18.64 8.12 -6.79
C ASN A 121 -17.56 9.12 -6.34
N TYR A 122 -16.47 9.18 -7.09
CA TYR A 122 -15.31 10.00 -6.75
C TYR A 122 -15.29 11.30 -7.52
N THR A 123 -14.78 12.35 -6.88
CA THR A 123 -14.36 13.60 -7.53
C THR A 123 -12.90 13.86 -7.26
N PHE A 124 -12.25 14.55 -8.18
CA PHE A 124 -10.84 14.88 -8.11
C PHE A 124 -10.63 16.38 -8.16
N THR A 125 -9.62 16.88 -7.45
CA THR A 125 -9.04 18.21 -7.58
C THR A 125 -7.59 18.09 -8.00
N GLY A 126 -7.11 18.95 -8.90
CA GLY A 126 -5.81 18.76 -9.57
C GLY A 126 -5.91 17.72 -10.68
N SER A 127 -4.96 16.80 -10.75
CA SER A 127 -5.00 15.72 -11.76
C SER A 127 -6.15 14.76 -11.49
N ALA A 128 -6.92 14.48 -12.54
CA ALA A 128 -8.03 13.53 -12.53
C ALA A 128 -7.69 12.35 -13.46
N PRO A 129 -7.20 11.21 -12.90
CA PRO A 129 -6.82 10.07 -13.72
C PRO A 129 -8.04 9.39 -14.34
N SER A 130 -7.94 9.00 -15.62
CA SER A 130 -9.01 8.29 -16.33
C SER A 130 -9.15 6.83 -15.85
N HIS A 131 -8.03 6.22 -15.43
CA HIS A 131 -8.00 4.87 -14.89
C HIS A 131 -7.47 4.90 -13.46
N PHE A 132 -8.29 4.52 -12.51
CA PHE A 132 -7.90 4.49 -11.10
C PHE A 132 -8.63 3.41 -10.30
N SER A 133 -8.05 3.08 -9.15
CA SER A 133 -8.64 2.19 -8.16
C SER A 133 -8.37 2.75 -6.76
N ALA A 134 -9.41 3.14 -6.06
CA ALA A 134 -9.31 3.56 -4.67
C ALA A 134 -9.24 2.33 -3.75
N ARG A 135 -8.18 2.23 -2.95
CA ARG A 135 -7.91 1.08 -2.09
C ARG A 135 -7.74 1.54 -0.66
N LEU A 136 -8.60 1.02 0.22
CA LEU A 136 -8.45 1.19 1.66
C LEU A 136 -7.23 0.41 2.14
N THR A 137 -6.52 0.94 3.11
CA THR A 137 -5.38 0.27 3.72
C THR A 137 -5.81 -1.06 4.38
N PRO A 138 -5.17 -2.21 4.05
CA PRO A 138 -5.50 -3.51 4.63
C PRO A 138 -4.96 -3.66 6.06
N PRO A 139 -5.43 -4.66 6.84
CA PRO A 139 -4.81 -5.01 8.11
C PRO A 139 -3.40 -5.57 7.92
N LEU A 140 -2.57 -5.43 8.95
CA LEU A 140 -1.17 -5.90 8.97
C LEU A 140 -0.97 -7.19 9.76
N VAL A 141 -1.99 -7.62 10.51
CA VAL A 141 -1.94 -8.84 11.32
C VAL A 141 -1.86 -10.07 10.42
N GLY A 142 -1.03 -11.04 10.76
CA GLY A 142 -0.89 -12.30 10.04
C GLY A 142 0.02 -12.26 8.80
N MET A 143 0.71 -11.15 8.53
CA MET A 143 1.55 -11.04 7.33
C MET A 143 2.71 -12.04 7.33
N GLY A 144 3.31 -12.34 8.47
CA GLY A 144 4.34 -13.37 8.58
C GLY A 144 3.81 -14.79 8.35
N LEU A 145 2.56 -15.07 8.75
CA LEU A 145 1.92 -16.35 8.45
C LEU A 145 1.67 -16.50 6.94
N LEU A 146 1.21 -15.43 6.29
CA LEU A 146 1.05 -15.42 4.82
C LEU A 146 2.38 -15.65 4.10
N GLU A 147 3.49 -15.09 4.61
CA GLU A 147 4.82 -15.32 4.04
C GLU A 147 5.32 -16.75 4.23
N ALA A 148 4.94 -17.39 5.33
CA ALA A 148 5.35 -18.75 5.70
C ALA A 148 4.56 -19.85 4.98
N LEU A 149 3.49 -19.54 4.26
CA LEU A 149 2.76 -20.53 3.47
C LEU A 149 3.64 -21.09 2.35
N ASP A 150 3.62 -22.40 2.17
CA ASP A 150 4.31 -23.05 1.06
C ASP A 150 3.71 -22.62 -0.28
N GLU A 151 4.56 -22.44 -1.30
CA GLU A 151 4.13 -22.05 -2.64
C GLU A 151 3.19 -23.10 -3.24
N GLU A 152 3.46 -24.37 -3.03
CA GLU A 152 2.64 -25.49 -3.49
C GLU A 152 1.21 -25.42 -2.93
N THR A 153 1.04 -25.00 -1.67
CA THR A 153 -0.26 -24.80 -1.06
C THR A 153 -1.06 -23.70 -1.77
N ILE A 154 -0.41 -22.60 -2.14
CA ILE A 154 -1.07 -21.49 -2.84
C ILE A 154 -1.38 -21.90 -4.28
N LEU A 155 -0.46 -22.59 -4.96
CA LEU A 155 -0.64 -23.06 -6.34
C LEU A 155 -1.78 -24.08 -6.43
N ALA A 156 -1.93 -24.95 -5.43
CA ALA A 156 -3.02 -25.93 -5.37
C ALA A 156 -4.42 -25.32 -5.25
N LEU A 157 -4.52 -24.06 -4.80
CA LEU A 157 -5.78 -23.31 -4.72
C LEU A 157 -6.11 -22.56 -6.02
N ALA A 158 -5.22 -22.60 -7.02
CA ALA A 158 -5.47 -21.90 -8.28
C ALA A 158 -6.43 -22.73 -9.16
N ASP A 159 -7.50 -22.07 -9.57
CA ASP A 159 -8.44 -22.61 -10.56
C ASP A 159 -8.80 -21.53 -11.59
N PRO A 160 -7.88 -21.24 -12.55
CA PRO A 160 -8.07 -20.16 -13.49
C PRO A 160 -9.18 -20.44 -14.53
N ASN A 161 -9.59 -21.69 -14.67
CA ASN A 161 -10.57 -22.14 -15.66
C ASN A 161 -11.89 -22.60 -15.05
N ASP A 162 -12.10 -22.39 -13.74
CA ASP A 162 -13.31 -22.84 -13.01
C ASP A 162 -13.60 -24.33 -13.29
N GLN A 163 -12.60 -25.19 -13.00
CA GLN A 163 -12.67 -26.61 -13.34
C GLN A 163 -13.69 -27.38 -12.48
N ASP A 164 -13.95 -26.90 -11.27
CA ASP A 164 -14.94 -27.49 -10.37
C ASP A 164 -16.37 -26.95 -10.62
N GLY A 165 -16.52 -25.91 -11.45
CA GLY A 165 -17.80 -25.37 -11.91
C GLY A 165 -18.58 -24.61 -10.83
N ASP A 166 -17.90 -24.08 -9.80
CA ASP A 166 -18.52 -23.30 -8.72
C ASP A 166 -18.75 -21.82 -9.09
N GLY A 167 -18.29 -21.38 -10.25
CA GLY A 167 -18.40 -20.00 -10.74
C GLY A 167 -17.30 -19.07 -10.22
N ILE A 168 -16.28 -19.61 -9.54
CA ILE A 168 -15.16 -18.84 -8.96
C ILE A 168 -13.86 -19.27 -9.64
N SER A 169 -13.27 -18.41 -10.46
CA SER A 169 -11.96 -18.64 -11.03
C SER A 169 -10.88 -17.90 -10.24
N GLY A 170 -9.75 -18.52 -9.94
CA GLY A 170 -8.62 -17.96 -9.22
C GLY A 170 -7.30 -18.21 -9.91
N ALA A 171 -6.53 -17.15 -10.17
CA ALA A 171 -5.21 -17.27 -10.76
C ALA A 171 -4.12 -16.75 -9.82
N VAL A 172 -2.97 -17.41 -9.80
CA VAL A 172 -1.79 -16.92 -9.08
C VAL A 172 -1.18 -15.73 -9.83
N GLN A 173 -0.58 -14.81 -9.10
CA GLN A 173 0.21 -13.71 -9.65
C GLN A 173 1.69 -14.11 -9.61
N ILE A 174 2.36 -14.04 -10.75
CA ILE A 174 3.82 -14.20 -10.83
C ILE A 174 4.43 -12.82 -11.02
N VAL A 175 5.37 -12.47 -10.15
CA VAL A 175 5.98 -11.14 -10.08
C VAL A 175 7.50 -11.21 -10.14
N ASN A 176 8.13 -10.16 -10.65
CA ASN A 176 9.58 -10.04 -10.62
C ASN A 176 10.04 -9.63 -9.20
N ASP A 177 10.97 -10.38 -8.63
CA ASP A 177 11.63 -10.03 -7.37
C ASP A 177 12.59 -8.85 -7.62
N PRO A 178 12.36 -7.67 -7.03
CA PRO A 178 13.13 -6.46 -7.36
C PRO A 178 14.59 -6.55 -6.94
N LYS A 179 14.95 -7.52 -6.10
CA LYS A 179 16.33 -7.72 -5.62
C LYS A 179 17.11 -8.73 -6.46
N SER A 180 16.49 -9.88 -6.78
CA SER A 180 17.16 -10.95 -7.52
C SER A 180 16.87 -10.93 -9.03
N GLY A 181 15.81 -10.26 -9.47
CA GLY A 181 15.32 -10.30 -10.85
C GLY A 181 14.61 -11.60 -11.21
N GLU A 182 14.44 -12.53 -10.28
CA GLU A 182 13.75 -13.80 -10.51
C GLU A 182 12.23 -13.64 -10.48
N TRP A 183 11.55 -14.46 -11.26
CA TRP A 183 10.09 -14.57 -11.20
C TRP A 183 9.67 -15.42 -10.01
N ARG A 184 8.76 -14.91 -9.18
CA ARG A 184 8.31 -15.54 -7.94
C ARG A 184 6.79 -15.41 -7.78
N LEU A 185 6.21 -16.29 -6.98
CA LEU A 185 4.81 -16.20 -6.58
C LEU A 185 4.58 -14.93 -5.76
N GLY A 186 3.65 -14.07 -6.22
CA GLY A 186 3.21 -12.89 -5.49
C GLY A 186 2.27 -13.26 -4.34
N ARG A 187 2.37 -12.53 -3.23
CA ARG A 187 1.60 -12.79 -2.00
C ARG A 187 1.01 -11.53 -1.38
N PHE A 188 1.71 -10.40 -1.50
CA PHE A 188 1.39 -9.17 -0.79
C PHE A 188 0.83 -8.09 -1.70
N GLY A 189 0.05 -7.20 -1.08
CA GLY A 189 -0.75 -6.19 -1.77
C GLY A 189 -2.06 -6.76 -2.30
N TYR A 190 -3.00 -5.89 -2.69
CA TYR A 190 -4.35 -6.27 -3.14
C TYR A 190 -4.41 -7.21 -4.35
N LYS A 191 -3.36 -7.20 -5.17
CA LYS A 191 -3.24 -8.04 -6.37
C LYS A 191 -2.02 -8.95 -6.29
N ALA A 192 -1.57 -9.31 -5.08
CA ALA A 192 -0.38 -10.12 -4.88
C ALA A 192 0.82 -9.62 -5.70
N GLY A 193 1.02 -8.30 -5.75
CA GLY A 193 2.05 -7.65 -6.57
C GLY A 193 3.47 -7.72 -6.01
N GLN A 194 3.66 -8.26 -4.81
CA GLN A 194 4.96 -8.41 -4.15
C GLN A 194 5.14 -9.82 -3.62
N ALA A 195 6.30 -10.42 -3.89
CA ALA A 195 6.58 -11.80 -3.49
C ALA A 195 6.90 -11.94 -2.00
N ARG A 196 7.49 -10.92 -1.38
CA ARG A 196 7.98 -10.94 0.01
C ARG A 196 7.43 -9.78 0.81
N LEU A 197 7.24 -9.99 2.12
CA LEU A 197 6.80 -8.93 3.04
C LEU A 197 7.77 -7.74 3.04
N ARG A 198 9.08 -7.99 3.03
CA ARG A 198 10.11 -6.95 2.93
C ARG A 198 9.96 -6.09 1.67
N HIS A 199 9.62 -6.69 0.54
CA HIS A 199 9.40 -5.96 -0.73
C HIS A 199 8.13 -5.11 -0.65
N GLN A 200 7.06 -5.63 -0.05
CA GLN A 200 5.83 -4.87 0.18
C GLN A 200 6.06 -3.66 1.08
N ILE A 201 6.84 -3.82 2.16
CA ILE A 201 7.20 -2.70 3.06
C ILE A 201 8.01 -1.64 2.30
N ALA A 202 9.03 -2.07 1.55
CA ALA A 202 9.86 -1.18 0.76
C ALA A 202 9.07 -0.46 -0.34
N SER A 203 8.14 -1.15 -1.00
CA SER A 203 7.22 -0.55 -1.98
C SER A 203 6.32 0.50 -1.34
N ALA A 204 5.73 0.23 -0.17
CA ALA A 204 4.90 1.20 0.54
C ALA A 204 5.70 2.42 1.01
N LEU A 205 6.93 2.23 1.50
CA LEU A 205 7.83 3.35 1.83
C LEU A 205 8.08 4.24 0.61
N ASN A 206 8.35 3.64 -0.54
CA ASN A 206 8.60 4.34 -1.79
C ASN A 206 7.35 5.06 -2.31
N THR A 207 6.25 4.33 -2.52
CA THR A 207 5.04 4.86 -3.17
C THR A 207 4.19 5.73 -2.26
N ASP A 208 4.08 5.40 -0.96
CA ASP A 208 3.12 6.05 -0.07
C ASP A 208 3.75 7.14 0.80
N MET A 209 5.08 7.10 0.98
CA MET A 209 5.83 8.03 1.83
C MET A 209 6.97 8.75 1.11
N GLY A 210 7.33 8.33 -0.11
CA GLY A 210 8.45 8.87 -0.86
C GLY A 210 9.80 8.61 -0.17
N VAL A 211 9.96 7.44 0.47
CA VAL A 211 11.18 7.06 1.21
C VAL A 211 11.90 5.95 0.46
N THR A 212 13.14 6.19 0.10
CA THR A 212 13.97 5.23 -0.64
C THR A 212 14.56 4.15 0.27
N THR A 213 14.74 2.96 -0.31
CA THR A 213 15.39 1.80 0.33
C THR A 213 16.39 1.18 -0.63
N SER A 214 17.21 0.22 -0.16
CA SER A 214 18.11 -0.54 -1.05
C SER A 214 17.36 -1.43 -2.06
N ILE A 215 16.08 -1.68 -1.86
CA ILE A 215 15.21 -2.44 -2.78
C ILE A 215 14.62 -1.51 -3.84
N PHE A 216 14.17 -0.33 -3.43
CA PHE A 216 13.65 0.72 -4.31
C PHE A 216 14.45 2.01 -4.07
N PRO A 217 15.63 2.16 -4.73
CA PRO A 217 16.53 3.30 -4.52
C PRO A 217 16.10 4.58 -5.25
N ILE A 218 15.11 4.47 -6.15
CA ILE A 218 14.57 5.57 -6.94
C ILE A 218 13.05 5.64 -6.68
N LEU A 219 12.52 6.86 -6.54
CA LEU A 219 11.07 7.08 -6.41
C LEU A 219 10.37 6.88 -7.77
N GLU A 220 9.08 6.52 -7.73
CA GLU A 220 8.31 6.23 -8.96
C GLU A 220 8.24 7.41 -9.96
N ASP A 221 8.33 8.65 -9.47
CA ASP A 221 8.33 9.85 -10.30
C ASP A 221 9.73 10.26 -10.81
N GLY A 222 10.74 9.43 -10.58
CA GLY A 222 12.12 9.69 -10.93
C GLY A 222 12.82 10.73 -10.03
N ALA A 223 12.14 11.27 -9.03
CA ALA A 223 12.65 12.30 -8.11
C ALA A 223 13.49 11.71 -6.96
N GLY A 224 14.08 10.57 -7.11
CA GLY A 224 14.98 9.98 -6.13
C GLY A 224 16.42 10.36 -6.37
N THR A 225 17.24 10.26 -5.33
CA THR A 225 18.69 10.46 -5.42
C THR A 225 19.33 9.35 -6.25
N THR A 226 19.56 9.60 -7.52
CA THR A 226 20.43 8.75 -8.34
C THR A 226 21.83 8.75 -7.71
N GLY A 227 22.19 7.65 -7.03
CA GLY A 227 23.53 7.43 -6.49
C GLY A 227 23.76 7.80 -5.02
N GLY A 228 22.74 8.24 -4.27
CA GLY A 228 22.82 8.44 -2.82
C GLY A 228 22.59 7.15 -2.01
N ALA A 229 23.00 7.14 -0.73
CA ALA A 229 22.61 6.08 0.19
C ALA A 229 21.08 6.10 0.38
N PRO A 230 20.41 4.91 0.49
CA PRO A 230 18.98 4.86 0.73
C PRO A 230 18.63 5.54 2.05
N GLU A 231 17.50 6.25 2.08
CA GLU A 231 17.04 6.99 3.26
C GLU A 231 16.70 6.07 4.42
N LEU A 232 16.11 4.90 4.16
CA LEU A 232 15.95 3.86 5.16
C LEU A 232 16.99 2.75 4.92
N SER A 233 17.81 2.51 5.94
CA SER A 233 18.86 1.50 5.88
C SER A 233 18.31 0.06 5.87
N ALA A 234 19.10 -0.89 5.37
CA ALA A 234 18.71 -2.30 5.36
C ALA A 234 18.43 -2.91 6.76
N PRO A 235 19.16 -2.53 7.83
CA PRO A 235 18.81 -2.92 9.20
C PRO A 235 17.46 -2.36 9.66
N GLU A 236 17.17 -1.08 9.39
CA GLU A 236 15.88 -0.45 9.74
C GLU A 236 14.70 -1.11 9.01
N LEU A 237 14.86 -1.39 7.72
CA LEU A 237 13.88 -2.16 6.95
C LEU A 237 13.65 -3.56 7.54
N GLY A 238 14.73 -4.24 7.99
CA GLY A 238 14.64 -5.52 8.70
C GLY A 238 13.94 -5.44 10.06
N HIS A 239 14.01 -4.30 10.73
CA HIS A 239 13.25 -4.08 11.96
C HIS A 239 11.74 -3.93 11.70
N LEU A 240 11.36 -3.18 10.65
CA LEU A 240 9.97 -3.08 10.19
C LEU A 240 9.41 -4.43 9.78
N GLU A 241 10.15 -5.18 8.96
CA GLU A 241 9.77 -6.53 8.54
C GLU A 241 9.52 -7.45 9.74
N ARG A 242 10.44 -7.50 10.71
CA ARG A 242 10.27 -8.29 11.93
C ARG A 242 9.04 -7.88 12.73
N TYR A 243 8.80 -6.58 12.88
CA TYR A 243 7.61 -6.08 13.56
C TYR A 243 6.34 -6.59 12.87
N LEU A 244 6.21 -6.38 11.55
CA LEU A 244 5.01 -6.75 10.80
C LEU A 244 4.82 -8.25 10.66
N ALA A 245 5.91 -9.02 10.49
CA ALA A 245 5.85 -10.49 10.40
C ALA A 245 5.39 -11.16 11.71
N THR A 246 5.61 -10.50 12.86
CA THR A 246 5.29 -11.06 14.18
C THR A 246 4.07 -10.43 14.85
N LEU A 247 3.30 -9.62 14.10
CA LEU A 247 2.01 -9.14 14.57
C LEU A 247 1.00 -10.29 14.62
N GLY A 248 0.63 -10.70 15.85
CA GLY A 248 -0.43 -11.64 16.13
C GLY A 248 -1.79 -10.97 16.36
N VAL A 249 -2.83 -11.78 16.46
CA VAL A 249 -4.18 -11.39 16.86
C VAL A 249 -4.22 -11.28 18.38
#